data_565bb04027fc3c8fe063ffe2d9f33d0b
#
_entry.id   565bb04027fc3c8fe063ffe2d9f33d0b
#
_cell.length_a   1.000
_cell.length_b   1.000
_cell.length_c   1.000
_cell.angle_alpha   90.00
_cell.angle_beta   90.00
_cell.angle_gamma   90.00
#
_symmetry.space_group_name_H-M   'P 1'
#
loop_
_entity.id
_entity.type
_entity.pdbx_description
1 polymer ?
#
loop_
_entity_poly.entity_id
_entity_poly.type
_entity_poly.pdbx_seq_one_letter_code
_entity_poly.pdbx_strand_id
1 'polypeptide(L)'
;MRRNHALSLVVVVCLSVAAPVHAQMGMNLFKKPNITDIFKPVVGKGGVYETQHLDKDQPARTMEMTIVGKDTVDGQDAFWFEVSREDEKKHQPVYTKMLVTRDFQFHKMVFQQPGQQAMEMPFHPETNDKSKQHRDEELEKWHQVGTESITVPAGTFSCAHWQKDDGKGDVWVSDKVSPFGMVKMVNEHETMTLTKVITDAKDHITGPVKTFDPEAMKRQMMEQYQQKPKQ
;
A
#
# COMPACT_ATOMS: atom_id res chain seq x y z
N MET A 1 -9.73 -84.88 11.31
CA MET A 1 -10.64 -83.73 11.44
C MET A 1 -9.82 -82.44 11.46
N ARG A 2 -9.73 -81.77 10.37
CA ARG A 2 -9.07 -80.45 10.29
C ARG A 2 -10.07 -79.45 9.71
N ARG A 3 -10.47 -78.45 10.53
CA ARG A 3 -11.37 -77.36 10.12
C ARG A 3 -10.52 -76.23 9.57
N ASN A 4 -10.66 -75.95 8.29
CA ASN A 4 -10.10 -74.80 7.62
C ASN A 4 -10.99 -73.58 7.88
N HIS A 5 -10.42 -72.56 8.51
CA HIS A 5 -11.06 -71.26 8.59
C HIS A 5 -10.52 -70.41 7.41
N ALA A 6 -11.41 -70.14 6.47
CA ALA A 6 -11.15 -69.20 5.41
C ALA A 6 -11.25 -67.76 5.95
N LEU A 7 -10.19 -67.02 5.91
CA LEU A 7 -10.11 -65.62 6.29
C LEU A 7 -10.49 -64.76 5.04
N SER A 8 -11.71 -64.19 5.09
CA SER A 8 -12.13 -63.24 4.02
C SER A 8 -11.45 -61.90 4.22
N LEU A 9 -10.57 -61.54 3.33
CA LEU A 9 -9.91 -60.24 3.27
C LEU A 9 -10.85 -59.28 2.55
N VAL A 10 -11.51 -58.36 3.29
CA VAL A 10 -12.29 -57.26 2.71
C VAL A 10 -11.32 -56.14 2.37
N VAL A 11 -11.02 -56.00 1.07
CA VAL A 11 -10.27 -54.87 0.54
C VAL A 11 -11.26 -53.69 0.37
N VAL A 12 -11.19 -52.71 1.29
CA VAL A 12 -11.88 -51.43 1.12
C VAL A 12 -11.04 -50.55 0.20
N VAL A 13 -11.45 -50.47 -1.05
CA VAL A 13 -10.89 -49.51 -2.02
C VAL A 13 -11.46 -48.14 -1.71
N CYS A 14 -10.72 -47.28 -1.00
CA CYS A 14 -11.01 -45.87 -0.91
C CYS A 14 -10.74 -45.20 -2.26
N LEU A 15 -11.78 -45.02 -3.07
CA LEU A 15 -11.75 -44.11 -4.21
C LEU A 15 -11.71 -42.69 -3.67
N SER A 16 -10.52 -42.12 -3.56
CA SER A 16 -10.32 -40.69 -3.43
C SER A 16 -10.71 -40.04 -4.77
N VAL A 17 -11.91 -39.52 -4.81
CA VAL A 17 -12.34 -38.62 -5.90
C VAL A 17 -11.56 -37.32 -5.72
N ALA A 18 -10.41 -37.22 -6.37
CA ALA A 18 -9.75 -35.95 -6.60
C ALA A 18 -10.67 -35.16 -7.54
N ALA A 19 -11.49 -34.28 -6.97
CA ALA A 19 -12.20 -33.30 -7.77
C ALA A 19 -11.15 -32.46 -8.52
N PRO A 20 -11.21 -32.40 -9.86
CA PRO A 20 -10.34 -31.50 -10.59
C PRO A 20 -10.69 -30.07 -10.16
N VAL A 21 -9.75 -29.39 -9.52
CA VAL A 21 -9.79 -27.93 -9.37
C VAL A 21 -9.59 -27.36 -10.77
N HIS A 22 -10.64 -27.42 -11.57
CA HIS A 22 -10.67 -26.74 -12.85
C HIS A 22 -10.99 -25.27 -12.56
N ALA A 23 -9.91 -24.46 -12.34
CA ALA A 23 -9.68 -23.38 -13.26
C ALA A 23 -10.91 -22.52 -13.58
N GLN A 24 -11.20 -21.60 -12.69
CA GLN A 24 -11.69 -20.29 -13.15
C GLN A 24 -10.49 -19.44 -13.64
N MET A 25 -9.60 -20.07 -14.39
CA MET A 25 -8.38 -19.44 -14.91
C MET A 25 -8.64 -18.54 -16.14
N GLY A 26 -9.85 -18.51 -16.69
CA GLY A 26 -10.07 -17.94 -18.02
C GLY A 26 -10.68 -16.56 -18.09
N MET A 27 -11.27 -16.01 -17.02
CA MET A 27 -12.09 -14.79 -17.16
C MET A 27 -11.46 -13.48 -16.69
N ASN A 28 -10.26 -13.50 -16.09
CA ASN A 28 -9.61 -12.28 -15.58
C ASN A 28 -8.29 -11.90 -16.29
N LEU A 29 -7.83 -12.66 -17.27
CA LEU A 29 -6.55 -12.42 -17.97
C LEU A 29 -6.48 -11.09 -18.75
N PHE A 30 -7.60 -10.39 -18.92
CA PHE A 30 -7.68 -9.11 -19.63
C PHE A 30 -8.22 -7.99 -18.74
N LYS A 31 -8.40 -8.23 -17.45
CA LYS A 31 -8.86 -7.18 -16.53
C LYS A 31 -7.72 -6.19 -16.33
N LYS A 32 -7.97 -4.93 -16.64
CA LYS A 32 -7.08 -3.82 -16.26
C LYS A 32 -7.43 -3.36 -14.84
N PRO A 33 -6.45 -3.00 -14.02
CA PRO A 33 -6.73 -2.51 -12.67
C PRO A 33 -7.37 -1.12 -12.72
N ASN A 34 -8.33 -0.89 -11.81
CA ASN A 34 -8.93 0.42 -11.59
C ASN A 34 -8.60 0.86 -10.17
N ILE A 35 -8.37 2.15 -9.95
CA ILE A 35 -8.03 2.67 -8.64
C ILE A 35 -9.11 2.38 -7.59
N THR A 36 -10.37 2.41 -7.95
CA THR A 36 -11.49 2.12 -7.03
C THR A 36 -11.57 0.63 -6.65
N ASP A 37 -11.02 -0.26 -7.47
CA ASP A 37 -10.88 -1.68 -7.16
C ASP A 37 -9.66 -1.95 -6.26
N ILE A 38 -8.63 -1.08 -6.33
CA ILE A 38 -7.38 -1.20 -5.60
C ILE A 38 -7.47 -0.47 -4.25
N PHE A 39 -7.93 0.79 -4.25
CA PHE A 39 -8.04 1.59 -3.04
C PHE A 39 -9.31 1.25 -2.27
N LYS A 40 -9.17 0.42 -1.24
CA LYS A 40 -10.25 -0.06 -0.35
C LYS A 40 -9.99 0.43 1.08
N PRO A 41 -10.21 1.73 1.35
CA PRO A 41 -9.90 2.30 2.65
C PRO A 41 -10.86 1.78 3.73
N VAL A 42 -10.29 1.33 4.84
CA VAL A 42 -11.01 0.94 6.06
C VAL A 42 -10.37 1.65 7.24
N VAL A 43 -11.14 2.52 7.91
CA VAL A 43 -10.64 3.28 9.07
C VAL A 43 -10.10 2.35 10.15
N GLY A 44 -8.95 2.70 10.71
CA GLY A 44 -8.23 1.90 11.70
C GLY A 44 -7.41 0.75 11.12
N LYS A 45 -7.36 0.57 9.79
CA LYS A 45 -6.59 -0.50 9.16
C LYS A 45 -5.44 0.03 8.31
N GLY A 46 -4.43 -0.85 8.16
CA GLY A 46 -3.26 -0.58 7.34
C GLY A 46 -2.26 -1.72 7.32
N GLY A 47 -1.05 -1.40 6.88
CA GLY A 47 0.07 -2.33 6.85
C GLY A 47 1.41 -1.65 7.08
N VAL A 48 2.34 -2.41 7.64
CA VAL A 48 3.76 -2.07 7.71
C VAL A 48 4.47 -2.81 6.60
N TYR A 49 5.29 -2.09 5.87
CA TYR A 49 6.05 -2.59 4.73
C TYR A 49 7.54 -2.39 4.94
N GLU A 50 8.31 -3.36 4.50
CA GLU A 50 9.75 -3.24 4.35
C GLU A 50 10.08 -3.11 2.87
N THR A 51 10.87 -2.09 2.52
CA THR A 51 11.39 -1.86 1.17
C THR A 51 12.87 -2.10 1.15
N GLN A 52 13.33 -2.99 0.27
CA GLN A 52 14.74 -3.29 0.03
C GLN A 52 15.11 -2.91 -1.40
N HIS A 53 16.12 -2.07 -1.55
CA HIS A 53 16.70 -1.73 -2.85
C HIS A 53 17.60 -2.87 -3.35
N LEU A 54 17.43 -3.27 -4.65
CA LEU A 54 18.13 -4.41 -5.24
C LEU A 54 19.55 -4.05 -5.74
N ASP A 55 19.77 -2.81 -6.12
CA ASP A 55 20.97 -2.32 -6.79
C ASP A 55 21.87 -1.44 -5.91
N LYS A 56 21.56 -1.32 -4.61
CA LYS A 56 22.32 -0.49 -3.66
C LYS A 56 22.51 -1.22 -2.33
N ASP A 57 23.70 -1.09 -1.81
CA ASP A 57 24.05 -1.53 -0.45
C ASP A 57 23.41 -0.58 0.59
N GLN A 58 22.08 -0.40 0.49
CA GLN A 58 21.29 0.44 1.37
C GLN A 58 20.51 -0.42 2.36
N PRO A 59 20.41 -0.02 3.62
CA PRO A 59 19.57 -0.72 4.59
C PRO A 59 18.10 -0.72 4.13
N ALA A 60 17.40 -1.79 4.45
CA ALA A 60 15.97 -1.87 4.26
C ALA A 60 15.26 -0.72 4.98
N ARG A 61 14.21 -0.18 4.38
CA ARG A 61 13.43 0.93 4.93
C ARG A 61 12.05 0.44 5.30
N THR A 62 11.58 0.90 6.45
CA THR A 62 10.22 0.61 6.91
C THR A 62 9.28 1.77 6.59
N MET A 63 8.09 1.43 6.09
CA MET A 63 7.01 2.37 5.84
C MET A 63 5.70 1.79 6.37
N GLU A 64 4.91 2.62 7.02
CA GLU A 64 3.55 2.28 7.45
C GLU A 64 2.55 3.05 6.60
N MET A 65 1.50 2.38 6.13
CA MET A 65 0.38 2.96 5.37
C MET A 65 -0.93 2.62 6.09
N THR A 66 -1.68 3.61 6.52
CA THR A 66 -2.89 3.42 7.34
C THR A 66 -4.01 4.37 6.94
N ILE A 67 -5.26 3.98 7.23
CA ILE A 67 -6.42 4.86 7.17
C ILE A 67 -6.77 5.25 8.61
N VAL A 68 -6.48 6.49 8.97
CA VAL A 68 -6.60 6.98 10.34
C VAL A 68 -7.90 7.73 10.63
N GLY A 69 -8.70 8.02 9.61
CA GLY A 69 -9.97 8.73 9.78
C GLY A 69 -10.82 8.76 8.51
N LYS A 70 -12.03 9.29 8.67
CA LYS A 70 -12.98 9.54 7.59
C LYS A 70 -13.49 10.96 7.70
N ASP A 71 -13.78 11.58 6.56
CA ASP A 71 -14.35 12.91 6.42
C ASP A 71 -15.31 12.96 5.22
N THR A 72 -15.85 14.13 4.91
CA THR A 72 -16.69 14.36 3.74
C THR A 72 -16.17 15.58 2.98
N VAL A 73 -15.99 15.43 1.68
CA VAL A 73 -15.61 16.52 0.77
C VAL A 73 -16.62 16.57 -0.37
N ASP A 74 -17.23 17.72 -0.60
CA ASP A 74 -18.24 17.93 -1.64
C ASP A 74 -19.36 16.87 -1.64
N GLY A 75 -19.76 16.43 -0.43
CA GLY A 75 -20.81 15.41 -0.24
C GLY A 75 -20.34 13.96 -0.47
N GLN A 76 -19.06 13.73 -0.75
CA GLN A 76 -18.48 12.41 -0.97
C GLN A 76 -17.64 11.95 0.23
N ASP A 77 -17.60 10.64 0.45
CA ASP A 77 -16.72 10.02 1.43
C ASP A 77 -15.25 10.30 1.10
N ALA A 78 -14.52 10.86 2.06
CA ALA A 78 -13.09 11.05 1.99
C ALA A 78 -12.41 10.38 3.20
N PHE A 79 -11.16 9.97 3.04
CA PHE A 79 -10.42 9.19 4.02
C PHE A 79 -9.07 9.85 4.31
N TRP A 80 -8.74 9.92 5.58
CA TRP A 80 -7.40 10.32 6.00
C TRP A 80 -6.45 9.14 5.86
N PHE A 81 -5.68 9.16 4.77
CA PHE A 81 -4.61 8.22 4.50
C PHE A 81 -3.30 8.76 5.07
N GLU A 82 -2.71 8.04 6.00
CA GLU A 82 -1.44 8.41 6.64
C GLU A 82 -0.34 7.45 6.20
N VAL A 83 0.80 8.03 5.87
CA VAL A 83 2.05 7.33 5.60
C VAL A 83 3.07 7.77 6.63
N SER A 84 3.66 6.83 7.36
CA SER A 84 4.82 7.10 8.19
C SER A 84 6.05 6.41 7.64
N ARG A 85 7.20 7.07 7.80
CA ARG A 85 8.52 6.51 7.46
C ARG A 85 9.56 7.08 8.41
N GLU A 86 10.66 6.37 8.60
CA GLU A 86 11.76 6.86 9.40
C GLU A 86 12.56 7.93 8.65
N ASP A 87 12.90 9.01 9.34
CA ASP A 87 13.87 10.01 8.85
C ASP A 87 15.29 9.43 8.89
N GLU A 88 16.00 9.47 7.78
CA GLU A 88 17.31 8.84 7.62
C GLU A 88 18.40 9.42 8.56
N LYS A 89 18.24 10.66 9.00
CA LYS A 89 19.23 11.36 9.84
C LYS A 89 18.89 11.31 11.31
N LYS A 90 17.60 11.43 11.64
CA LYS A 90 17.13 11.55 13.02
C LYS A 90 16.66 10.23 13.60
N HIS A 91 16.45 9.20 12.77
CA HIS A 91 15.87 7.91 13.17
C HIS A 91 14.55 8.08 13.94
N GLN A 92 13.74 9.02 13.50
CA GLN A 92 12.44 9.35 14.07
C GLN A 92 11.38 9.36 12.98
N PRO A 93 10.11 9.08 13.30
CA PRO A 93 9.07 9.01 12.29
C PRO A 93 8.75 10.37 11.67
N VAL A 94 8.58 10.38 10.37
CA VAL A 94 8.01 11.46 9.57
C VAL A 94 6.63 11.03 9.14
N TYR A 95 5.64 11.87 9.36
CA TYR A 95 4.25 11.59 9.01
C TYR A 95 3.78 12.45 7.86
N THR A 96 3.10 11.83 6.92
CA THR A 96 2.36 12.51 5.84
C THR A 96 0.93 12.02 5.87
N LYS A 97 -0.02 12.91 6.07
CA LYS A 97 -1.44 12.60 6.11
C LYS A 97 -2.16 13.31 4.97
N MET A 98 -2.93 12.56 4.20
CA MET A 98 -3.62 13.04 3.00
C MET A 98 -5.11 12.75 3.12
N LEU A 99 -5.95 13.75 2.82
CA LEU A 99 -7.38 13.55 2.66
C LEU A 99 -7.65 13.18 1.21
N VAL A 100 -8.15 11.96 0.99
CA VAL A 100 -8.38 11.41 -0.35
C VAL A 100 -9.78 10.81 -0.48
N THR A 101 -10.40 10.96 -1.64
CA THR A 101 -11.67 10.29 -1.98
C THR A 101 -11.44 8.83 -2.39
N ARG A 102 -12.53 8.04 -2.60
CA ARG A 102 -12.42 6.63 -3.03
C ARG A 102 -11.76 6.45 -4.39
N ASP A 103 -11.88 7.40 -5.28
CA ASP A 103 -11.19 7.44 -6.58
C ASP A 103 -9.78 8.05 -6.47
N PHE A 104 -9.29 8.18 -5.24
CA PHE A 104 -7.95 8.64 -4.89
C PHE A 104 -7.62 10.04 -5.40
N GLN A 105 -8.59 10.97 -5.30
CA GLN A 105 -8.34 12.39 -5.51
C GLN A 105 -7.90 13.04 -4.20
N PHE A 106 -6.88 13.87 -4.28
CA PHE A 106 -6.31 14.58 -3.12
C PHE A 106 -7.07 15.86 -2.84
N HIS A 107 -7.32 16.15 -1.57
CA HIS A 107 -7.97 17.37 -1.11
C HIS A 107 -7.16 18.16 -0.11
N LYS A 108 -6.40 17.45 0.76
CA LYS A 108 -5.49 18.06 1.74
C LYS A 108 -4.26 17.20 1.91
N MET A 109 -3.16 17.85 2.27
CA MET A 109 -1.95 17.17 2.68
C MET A 109 -1.38 17.86 3.91
N VAL A 110 -1.12 17.09 4.95
CA VAL A 110 -0.48 17.53 6.18
C VAL A 110 0.80 16.74 6.37
N PHE A 111 1.87 17.46 6.65
CA PHE A 111 3.19 16.90 6.84
C PHE A 111 3.74 17.25 8.22
N GLN A 112 4.38 16.31 8.89
CA GLN A 112 5.01 16.52 10.18
C GLN A 112 6.39 15.86 10.23
N GLN A 113 7.41 16.69 10.50
CA GLN A 113 8.77 16.23 10.81
C GLN A 113 8.97 16.04 12.32
N PRO A 114 9.96 15.21 12.71
CA PRO A 114 10.29 15.00 14.11
C PRO A 114 10.59 16.31 14.86
N GLY A 115 9.85 16.54 15.96
CA GLY A 115 10.00 17.72 16.79
C GLY A 115 9.48 19.03 16.20
N GLN A 116 8.76 18.97 15.06
CA GLN A 116 8.17 20.14 14.42
C GLN A 116 6.64 20.09 14.49
N GLN A 117 6.03 21.28 14.45
CA GLN A 117 4.58 21.40 14.32
C GLN A 117 4.16 20.90 12.92
N ALA A 118 3.02 20.22 12.87
CA ALA A 118 2.42 19.77 11.61
C ALA A 118 2.07 20.96 10.70
N MET A 119 2.25 20.80 9.41
CA MET A 119 2.05 21.83 8.40
C MET A 119 1.14 21.32 7.30
N GLU A 120 0.07 22.05 7.01
CA GLU A 120 -0.79 21.81 5.85
C GLU A 120 -0.13 22.42 4.62
N MET A 121 0.15 21.57 3.64
CA MET A 121 0.73 21.99 2.36
C MET A 121 -0.37 22.53 1.44
N PRO A 122 -0.08 23.60 0.67
CA PRO A 122 -1.03 24.11 -0.30
C PRO A 122 -1.33 23.05 -1.35
N PHE A 123 -2.60 22.85 -1.61
CA PHE A 123 -3.08 21.92 -2.63
C PHE A 123 -3.73 22.70 -3.77
N HIS A 124 -3.36 22.36 -5.01
CA HIS A 124 -3.91 22.97 -6.21
C HIS A 124 -4.80 21.94 -6.92
N PRO A 125 -6.12 22.20 -7.06
CA PRO A 125 -7.07 21.26 -7.66
C PRO A 125 -6.68 20.78 -9.08
N GLU A 126 -6.06 21.64 -9.88
CA GLU A 126 -5.56 21.29 -11.22
C GLU A 126 -4.50 20.21 -11.22
N THR A 127 -3.85 19.95 -10.08
CA THR A 127 -2.90 18.84 -9.92
C THR A 127 -3.62 17.50 -9.93
N ASN A 128 -4.90 17.45 -9.53
CA ASN A 128 -5.67 16.20 -9.49
C ASN A 128 -5.89 15.61 -10.89
N ASP A 129 -6.26 16.43 -11.86
CA ASP A 129 -6.56 15.94 -13.22
C ASP A 129 -5.32 15.32 -13.86
N LYS A 130 -4.16 15.99 -13.73
CA LYS A 130 -2.88 15.47 -14.23
C LYS A 130 -2.45 14.20 -13.49
N SER A 131 -2.60 14.19 -12.17
CA SER A 131 -2.26 13.02 -11.34
C SER A 131 -3.17 11.85 -11.64
N LYS A 132 -4.47 12.10 -11.86
CA LYS A 132 -5.45 11.09 -12.25
C LYS A 132 -5.11 10.50 -13.61
N GLN A 133 -4.88 11.34 -14.62
CA GLN A 133 -4.51 10.90 -15.96
C GLN A 133 -3.25 10.05 -15.94
N HIS A 134 -2.18 10.53 -15.30
CA HIS A 134 -0.92 9.78 -15.19
C HIS A 134 -1.11 8.44 -14.46
N ARG A 135 -1.86 8.42 -13.37
CA ARG A 135 -2.16 7.19 -12.64
C ARG A 135 -2.93 6.19 -13.50
N ASP A 136 -3.97 6.64 -14.20
CA ASP A 136 -4.80 5.79 -15.03
C ASP A 136 -3.99 5.22 -16.20
N GLU A 137 -3.13 6.02 -16.84
CA GLU A 137 -2.16 5.57 -17.85
C GLU A 137 -1.14 4.55 -17.31
N GLU A 138 -0.68 4.70 -16.06
CA GLU A 138 0.22 3.71 -15.44
C GLU A 138 -0.53 2.43 -15.09
N LEU A 139 -1.77 2.51 -14.60
CA LEU A 139 -2.57 1.33 -14.29
C LEU A 139 -2.91 0.51 -15.56
N GLU A 140 -3.08 1.18 -16.71
CA GLU A 140 -3.33 0.48 -17.99
C GLU A 140 -2.17 -0.41 -18.44
N LYS A 141 -0.96 -0.18 -17.93
CA LYS A 141 0.23 -1.00 -18.23
C LYS A 141 0.30 -2.29 -17.42
N TRP A 142 -0.69 -2.58 -16.58
CA TRP A 142 -0.73 -3.75 -15.75
C TRP A 142 -1.85 -4.70 -16.17
N HIS A 143 -1.61 -6.01 -16.08
CA HIS A 143 -2.62 -7.04 -16.31
C HIS A 143 -2.52 -8.14 -15.26
N GLN A 144 -3.66 -8.76 -14.95
CA GLN A 144 -3.70 -9.86 -14.00
C GLN A 144 -3.24 -11.16 -14.68
N VAL A 145 -2.21 -11.80 -14.13
CA VAL A 145 -1.66 -13.06 -14.66
C VAL A 145 -2.20 -14.29 -13.92
N GLY A 146 -2.78 -14.11 -12.73
CA GLY A 146 -3.36 -15.22 -11.99
C GLY A 146 -3.75 -14.89 -10.56
N THR A 147 -3.96 -15.95 -9.79
CA THR A 147 -4.18 -15.89 -8.34
C THR A 147 -3.31 -16.96 -7.70
N GLU A 148 -2.55 -16.56 -6.68
CA GLU A 148 -1.65 -17.48 -5.98
C GLU A 148 -1.56 -17.18 -4.48
N SER A 149 -1.00 -18.12 -3.74
CA SER A 149 -0.79 -17.98 -2.29
C SER A 149 0.61 -17.46 -2.03
N ILE A 150 0.72 -16.29 -1.39
CA ILE A 150 1.99 -15.63 -1.06
C ILE A 150 2.18 -15.64 0.45
N THR A 151 3.35 -16.11 0.90
CA THR A 151 3.77 -16.06 2.30
C THR A 151 4.78 -14.93 2.47
N VAL A 152 4.48 -14.02 3.39
CA VAL A 152 5.31 -12.87 3.81
C VAL A 152 5.37 -12.85 5.34
N PRO A 153 6.22 -12.01 5.99
CA PRO A 153 6.29 -11.96 7.46
C PRO A 153 4.94 -11.68 8.14
N ALA A 154 4.03 -10.95 7.48
CA ALA A 154 2.68 -10.69 7.99
C ALA A 154 1.73 -11.90 7.94
N GLY A 155 2.11 -13.01 7.28
CA GLY A 155 1.30 -14.22 7.13
C GLY A 155 1.19 -14.71 5.69
N THR A 156 0.23 -15.61 5.47
CA THR A 156 -0.06 -16.18 4.14
C THR A 156 -1.37 -15.62 3.60
N PHE A 157 -1.33 -15.13 2.36
CA PHE A 157 -2.44 -14.46 1.69
C PHE A 157 -2.72 -15.09 0.33
N SER A 158 -4.00 -15.28 0.01
CA SER A 158 -4.43 -15.50 -1.36
C SER A 158 -4.44 -14.15 -2.08
N CYS A 159 -3.65 -14.02 -3.13
CA CYS A 159 -3.40 -12.78 -3.83
C CYS A 159 -3.75 -12.88 -5.32
N ALA A 160 -4.38 -11.84 -5.86
CA ALA A 160 -4.32 -11.61 -7.28
C ALA A 160 -2.90 -11.15 -7.65
N HIS A 161 -2.28 -11.80 -8.63
CA HIS A 161 -0.98 -11.44 -9.16
C HIS A 161 -1.14 -10.58 -10.40
N TRP A 162 -0.54 -9.41 -10.38
CA TRP A 162 -0.53 -8.46 -11.47
C TRP A 162 0.90 -8.28 -11.96
N GLN A 163 1.07 -8.26 -13.27
CA GLN A 163 2.36 -8.03 -13.91
C GLN A 163 2.29 -6.82 -14.84
N LYS A 164 3.38 -6.06 -14.88
CA LYS A 164 3.52 -4.95 -15.81
C LYS A 164 3.77 -5.49 -17.23
N ASP A 165 3.22 -4.82 -18.25
CA ASP A 165 3.25 -5.28 -19.66
C ASP A 165 4.69 -5.43 -20.20
N ASP A 166 5.65 -4.70 -19.65
CA ASP A 166 7.08 -4.81 -19.98
C ASP A 166 7.82 -5.93 -19.22
N GLY A 167 7.12 -6.66 -18.34
CA GLY A 167 7.68 -7.72 -17.52
C GLY A 167 8.60 -7.25 -16.37
N LYS A 168 8.68 -5.94 -16.11
CA LYS A 168 9.62 -5.35 -15.15
C LYS A 168 9.00 -5.02 -13.79
N GLY A 169 7.83 -5.51 -13.53
CA GLY A 169 7.15 -5.30 -12.26
C GLY A 169 6.08 -6.33 -12.01
N ASP A 170 6.03 -6.79 -10.76
CA ASP A 170 5.03 -7.72 -10.25
C ASP A 170 4.44 -7.17 -8.95
N VAL A 171 3.13 -7.29 -8.77
CA VAL A 171 2.46 -6.94 -7.52
C VAL A 171 1.42 -8.00 -7.15
N TRP A 172 1.42 -8.37 -5.88
CA TRP A 172 0.48 -9.30 -5.28
C TRP A 172 -0.44 -8.56 -4.34
N VAL A 173 -1.75 -8.59 -4.64
CA VAL A 173 -2.76 -7.88 -3.87
C VAL A 173 -3.80 -8.83 -3.28
N SER A 174 -4.20 -8.56 -2.02
CA SER A 174 -5.21 -9.31 -1.29
C SER A 174 -6.26 -8.38 -0.70
N ASP A 175 -7.54 -8.72 -0.81
CA ASP A 175 -8.64 -7.94 -0.22
C ASP A 175 -8.59 -7.87 1.32
N LYS A 176 -7.73 -8.67 1.95
CA LYS A 176 -7.54 -8.68 3.40
C LYS A 176 -6.63 -7.55 3.91
N VAL A 177 -5.97 -6.82 3.03
CA VAL A 177 -4.99 -5.78 3.36
C VAL A 177 -5.50 -4.41 2.91
N SER A 178 -5.70 -3.48 3.84
CA SER A 178 -6.07 -2.08 3.56
C SER A 178 -4.79 -1.22 3.56
N PRO A 179 -4.73 -0.10 2.81
CA PRO A 179 -5.74 0.44 1.92
C PRO A 179 -5.67 -0.07 0.46
N PHE A 180 -4.53 -0.60 0.01
CA PHE A 180 -4.30 -0.95 -1.40
C PHE A 180 -4.27 -2.46 -1.68
N GLY A 181 -4.50 -3.28 -0.67
CA GLY A 181 -4.40 -4.72 -0.84
C GLY A 181 -2.97 -5.27 -0.97
N MET A 182 -1.96 -4.42 -1.02
CA MET A 182 -0.59 -4.81 -1.36
C MET A 182 0.01 -5.74 -0.31
N VAL A 183 0.44 -6.93 -0.75
CA VAL A 183 1.14 -7.93 0.06
C VAL A 183 2.62 -7.96 -0.28
N LYS A 184 2.94 -7.88 -1.57
CA LYS A 184 4.30 -7.82 -2.08
C LYS A 184 4.33 -7.07 -3.40
N MET A 185 5.40 -6.34 -3.65
CA MET A 185 5.72 -5.71 -4.94
C MET A 185 7.20 -5.98 -5.24
N VAL A 186 7.50 -6.24 -6.50
CA VAL A 186 8.87 -6.39 -7.01
C VAL A 186 8.98 -5.59 -8.29
N ASN A 187 10.04 -4.81 -8.44
CA ASN A 187 10.42 -4.17 -9.68
C ASN A 187 11.94 -4.26 -9.90
N GLU A 188 12.46 -3.64 -10.94
CA GLU A 188 13.90 -3.68 -11.27
C GLU A 188 14.80 -3.07 -10.20
N HIS A 189 14.26 -2.24 -9.32
CA HIS A 189 15.04 -1.43 -8.37
C HIS A 189 14.82 -1.83 -6.91
N GLU A 190 13.64 -2.36 -6.59
CA GLU A 190 13.26 -2.61 -5.20
C GLU A 190 12.23 -3.73 -5.05
N THR A 191 12.23 -4.30 -3.86
CA THR A 191 11.17 -5.18 -3.37
C THR A 191 10.51 -4.53 -2.17
N MET A 192 9.16 -4.45 -2.17
CA MET A 192 8.38 -4.04 -1.02
C MET A 192 7.56 -5.23 -0.50
N THR A 193 7.63 -5.51 0.79
CA THR A 193 7.01 -6.68 1.42
C THR A 193 6.21 -6.27 2.65
N LEU A 194 4.98 -6.76 2.76
CA LEU A 194 4.13 -6.59 3.95
C LEU A 194 4.71 -7.38 5.13
N THR A 195 5.08 -6.68 6.20
CA THR A 195 5.67 -7.28 7.40
C THR A 195 4.68 -7.38 8.56
N LYS A 196 3.64 -6.53 8.58
CA LYS A 196 2.59 -6.54 9.60
C LYS A 196 1.29 -5.96 9.06
N VAL A 197 0.15 -6.58 9.41
CA VAL A 197 -1.19 -6.00 9.21
C VAL A 197 -1.57 -5.20 10.45
N ILE A 198 -2.09 -3.98 10.26
CA ILE A 198 -2.58 -3.09 11.32
C ILE A 198 -4.10 -3.11 11.31
N THR A 199 -4.70 -3.23 12.51
CA THR A 199 -6.16 -3.30 12.69
C THR A 199 -6.73 -2.23 13.63
N ASP A 200 -5.85 -1.41 14.24
CA ASP A 200 -6.19 -0.38 15.23
C ASP A 200 -5.37 0.90 15.03
N ALA A 201 -5.09 1.25 13.77
CA ALA A 201 -4.33 2.46 13.40
C ALA A 201 -4.91 3.72 14.07
N LYS A 202 -4.00 4.55 14.57
CA LYS A 202 -4.32 5.84 15.20
C LYS A 202 -3.71 6.98 14.40
N ASP A 203 -4.37 8.12 14.42
CA ASP A 203 -3.83 9.36 13.86
C ASP A 203 -2.64 9.82 14.69
N HIS A 204 -1.49 9.97 14.08
CA HIS A 204 -0.27 10.47 14.73
C HIS A 204 -0.17 12.00 14.67
N ILE A 205 -0.90 12.65 13.75
CA ILE A 205 -0.93 14.10 13.62
C ILE A 205 -2.19 14.64 14.32
N THR A 206 -2.15 14.73 15.65
CA THR A 206 -3.29 15.16 16.49
C THR A 206 -3.18 16.59 17.02
N GLY A 207 -2.03 17.23 16.85
CA GLY A 207 -1.77 18.61 17.30
C GLY A 207 -2.27 19.66 16.33
N PRO A 208 -2.11 20.96 16.70
CA PRO A 208 -2.48 22.07 15.82
C PRO A 208 -1.64 22.05 14.54
N VAL A 209 -2.30 22.25 13.41
CA VAL A 209 -1.70 22.28 12.07
C VAL A 209 -1.54 23.73 11.63
N LYS A 210 -0.35 24.12 11.18
CA LYS A 210 -0.13 25.42 10.53
C LYS A 210 -0.39 25.32 9.04
N THR A 211 -1.03 26.32 8.47
CA THR A 211 -1.07 26.46 7.01
C THR A 211 0.29 26.94 6.51
N PHE A 212 0.80 26.32 5.46
CA PHE A 212 2.02 26.74 4.79
C PHE A 212 1.81 28.13 4.16
N ASP A 213 2.67 29.08 4.53
CA ASP A 213 2.72 30.45 3.95
C ASP A 213 4.02 30.60 3.15
N PRO A 214 3.96 30.53 1.81
CA PRO A 214 5.13 30.65 0.95
C PRO A 214 5.84 31.99 1.10
N GLU A 215 5.08 33.06 1.33
CA GLU A 215 5.64 34.41 1.47
C GLU A 215 6.34 34.59 2.81
N ALA A 216 5.79 34.00 3.89
CA ALA A 216 6.49 33.98 5.19
C ALA A 216 7.81 33.20 5.09
N MET A 217 7.80 32.05 4.40
CA MET A 217 9.02 31.25 4.20
C MET A 217 10.07 32.02 3.38
N LYS A 218 9.66 32.67 2.31
CA LYS A 218 10.54 33.49 1.48
C LYS A 218 11.17 34.66 2.28
N ARG A 219 10.36 35.32 3.13
CA ARG A 219 10.85 36.38 4.04
C ARG A 219 11.90 35.83 5.00
N GLN A 220 11.63 34.70 5.65
CA GLN A 220 12.59 34.05 6.55
C GLN A 220 13.91 33.65 5.87
N MET A 221 13.83 33.11 4.66
CA MET A 221 15.02 32.79 3.86
C MET A 221 15.82 34.04 3.54
N MET A 222 15.19 35.13 3.14
CA MET A 222 15.88 36.39 2.85
C MET A 222 16.55 36.98 4.09
N GLU A 223 15.90 36.94 5.25
CA GLU A 223 16.47 37.38 6.52
C GLU A 223 17.70 36.56 6.91
N GLN A 224 17.67 35.23 6.74
CA GLN A 224 18.82 34.37 6.99
C GLN A 224 20.00 34.66 6.04
N TYR A 225 19.72 34.96 4.77
CA TYR A 225 20.76 35.35 3.82
C TYR A 225 21.42 36.69 4.18
N GLN A 226 20.65 37.64 4.72
CA GLN A 226 21.13 38.95 5.12
C GLN A 226 21.97 38.88 6.43
N GLN A 227 21.72 37.89 7.29
CA GLN A 227 22.44 37.71 8.56
C GLN A 227 23.72 36.89 8.42
N LYS A 228 24.01 36.30 7.26
CA LYS A 228 25.31 35.65 7.02
C LYS A 228 26.40 36.71 6.91
N PRO A 229 27.41 36.72 7.80
CA PRO A 229 28.51 37.66 7.68
C PRO A 229 29.21 37.48 6.33
N LYS A 230 29.41 38.59 5.64
CA LYS A 230 30.29 38.62 4.44
C LYS A 230 31.69 38.21 4.90
N GLN A 231 32.10 37.00 4.55
CA GLN A 231 33.51 36.57 4.67
C GLN A 231 34.31 37.16 3.53
#